data_96a5263c6bcf383afe72a58a5830c2cd
#
_entry.id   96a5263c6bcf383afe72a58a5830c2cd
#
_cell.length_a   1.000
_cell.length_b   1.000
_cell.length_c   1.000
_cell.angle_alpha   90.00
_cell.angle_beta   90.00
_cell.angle_gamma   90.00
#
_symmetry.space_group_name_H-M   'P 1'
#
loop_
_entity.id
_entity.type
_entity.pdbx_description
1 polymer ?
#
loop_
_entity_poly.entity_id
_entity_poly.type
_entity_poly.pdbx_seq_one_letter_code
_entity_poly.pdbx_strand_id
1 'polypeptide(L)'
;GFGRRLRSDFATEAAELSKAIQAPVQVVWTRQDDIQHDHYHPMSLHRMEAGLDGGALSAWLHRVAAPSIALSWSAGKRSPGLIHAEANGAEDMPYRTPNLAVEYAESPCHVPLGWWRGIEAVPNVFARECFLDEVAGALGQDPLALRLALLGASRVAELGEEKVDLGRLAAVLSLAAAKADWGSPLPKGHGRGIACCAYEGRSYVAQVAEVSVDAAGALKVHRVVAAADCGLVVNPTGAIGQVESGIIWGLSALYTQVTFKEGRVEQSAYSDFPVVRMAGAPRIEVHLVPSRETPTGLGEPPVPPTIPAVLNAVFAATGRRVRKLPWAPVKS
;
A
#
# COMPACT_ATOMS: atom_id res chain seq x y z
N GLY A 1 -9.38 5.19 15.40
CA GLY A 1 -8.90 3.97 16.04
C GLY A 1 -8.22 3.07 15.06
N PHE A 2 -7.25 2.31 15.50
CA PHE A 2 -6.53 1.32 14.70
C PHE A 2 -6.54 0.00 15.45
N GLY A 3 -6.78 -1.12 14.74
CA GLY A 3 -6.76 -2.45 15.32
C GLY A 3 -7.68 -2.57 16.55
N ARG A 4 -7.16 -3.03 17.65
CA ARG A 4 -7.88 -3.26 18.91
C ARG A 4 -8.61 -2.03 19.47
N ARG A 5 -8.17 -0.81 19.16
CA ARG A 5 -8.86 0.42 19.62
C ARG A 5 -10.28 0.58 19.09
N LEU A 6 -10.62 -0.09 17.99
CA LEU A 6 -11.98 -0.07 17.44
C LEU A 6 -12.99 -0.81 18.35
N ARG A 7 -12.54 -1.80 19.11
CA ARG A 7 -13.38 -2.57 20.06
C ARG A 7 -13.17 -2.18 21.51
N SER A 8 -12.09 -1.44 21.83
CA SER A 8 -11.71 -1.07 23.19
C SER A 8 -11.65 -2.27 24.16
N ASP A 9 -11.22 -3.43 23.66
CA ASP A 9 -11.15 -4.69 24.43
C ASP A 9 -10.26 -4.57 25.67
N PHE A 10 -9.19 -3.78 25.59
CA PHE A 10 -8.33 -3.44 26.74
C PHE A 10 -9.09 -2.73 27.88
N ALA A 11 -10.10 -1.90 27.56
CA ALA A 11 -10.95 -1.27 28.58
C ALA A 11 -11.92 -2.29 29.19
N THR A 12 -12.43 -3.21 28.38
CA THR A 12 -13.30 -4.31 28.83
C THR A 12 -12.55 -5.23 29.81
N GLU A 13 -11.32 -5.64 29.46
CA GLU A 13 -10.46 -6.45 30.35
C GLU A 13 -10.24 -5.77 31.71
N ALA A 14 -9.89 -4.48 31.70
CA ALA A 14 -9.67 -3.75 32.95
C ALA A 14 -10.96 -3.67 33.81
N ALA A 15 -12.11 -3.45 33.17
CA ALA A 15 -13.39 -3.39 33.87
C ALA A 15 -13.78 -4.74 34.44
N GLU A 16 -13.61 -5.84 33.69
CA GLU A 16 -13.92 -7.20 34.16
C GLU A 16 -13.02 -7.62 35.32
N LEU A 17 -11.71 -7.36 35.22
CA LEU A 17 -10.78 -7.63 36.31
C LEU A 17 -11.10 -6.81 37.56
N SER A 18 -11.36 -5.50 37.43
CA SER A 18 -11.76 -4.64 38.54
C SER A 18 -13.02 -5.12 39.21
N LYS A 19 -14.02 -5.55 38.42
CA LYS A 19 -15.25 -6.14 38.93
C LYS A 19 -15.00 -7.47 39.68
N ALA A 20 -14.13 -8.33 39.17
CA ALA A 20 -13.82 -9.62 39.76
C ALA A 20 -13.14 -9.50 41.12
N ILE A 21 -12.18 -8.57 41.24
CA ILE A 21 -11.44 -8.38 42.52
C ILE A 21 -12.02 -7.29 43.42
N GLN A 22 -13.08 -6.59 42.99
CA GLN A 22 -13.75 -5.48 43.70
C GLN A 22 -12.79 -4.37 44.13
N ALA A 23 -11.81 -4.04 43.25
CA ALA A 23 -10.80 -3.01 43.49
C ALA A 23 -10.40 -2.32 42.16
N PRO A 24 -9.87 -1.08 42.20
CA PRO A 24 -9.29 -0.44 41.03
C PRO A 24 -8.18 -1.29 40.43
N VAL A 25 -8.15 -1.41 39.09
CA VAL A 25 -7.15 -2.18 38.34
C VAL A 25 -6.53 -1.34 37.23
N GLN A 26 -5.22 -1.42 37.09
CA GLN A 26 -4.50 -1.00 35.93
C GLN A 26 -3.97 -2.23 35.18
N VAL A 27 -4.39 -2.41 33.93
CA VAL A 27 -3.91 -3.49 33.06
C VAL A 27 -2.85 -2.93 32.12
N VAL A 28 -1.68 -3.57 32.10
CA VAL A 28 -0.58 -3.23 31.19
C VAL A 28 -0.12 -4.50 30.50
N TRP A 29 -0.29 -4.57 29.19
CA TRP A 29 0.26 -5.65 28.38
C TRP A 29 1.75 -5.44 28.14
N THR A 30 2.52 -6.50 28.14
CA THR A 30 3.91 -6.46 27.68
C THR A 30 3.94 -6.30 26.15
N ARG A 31 5.11 -5.97 25.59
CA ARG A 31 5.27 -5.93 24.12
C ARG A 31 5.06 -7.30 23.50
N GLN A 32 5.43 -8.36 24.20
CA GLN A 32 5.17 -9.73 23.76
C GLN A 32 3.68 -10.03 23.68
N ASP A 33 2.91 -9.70 24.71
CA ASP A 33 1.45 -9.88 24.70
C ASP A 33 0.82 -9.11 23.53
N ASP A 34 1.23 -7.87 23.33
CA ASP A 34 0.72 -6.97 22.31
C ASP A 34 0.96 -7.51 20.90
N ILE A 35 2.18 -8.00 20.61
CA ILE A 35 2.52 -8.56 19.29
C ILE A 35 1.86 -9.91 19.05
N GLN A 36 1.76 -10.76 20.07
CA GLN A 36 1.30 -12.14 19.92
C GLN A 36 -0.22 -12.30 20.01
N HIS A 37 -0.95 -11.28 20.48
CA HIS A 37 -2.40 -11.33 20.66
C HIS A 37 -3.15 -10.16 20.00
N ASP A 38 -2.59 -9.60 18.94
CA ASP A 38 -3.22 -8.54 18.16
C ASP A 38 -4.09 -9.09 17.02
N HIS A 39 -4.64 -8.20 16.23
CA HIS A 39 -5.32 -8.47 14.98
C HIS A 39 -4.35 -8.19 13.83
N TYR A 40 -4.28 -9.12 12.89
CA TYR A 40 -3.27 -9.08 11.83
C TYR A 40 -3.88 -8.74 10.48
N HIS A 41 -3.14 -8.01 9.67
CA HIS A 41 -3.52 -7.78 8.28
C HIS A 41 -3.42 -9.10 7.51
N PRO A 42 -4.46 -9.49 6.73
CA PRO A 42 -4.48 -10.78 6.03
C PRO A 42 -3.43 -10.84 4.91
N MET A 43 -3.00 -12.07 4.61
CA MET A 43 -2.31 -12.35 3.35
C MET A 43 -3.31 -12.30 2.20
N SER A 44 -2.82 -12.01 1.00
CA SER A 44 -3.61 -12.05 -0.23
C SER A 44 -2.85 -12.70 -1.38
N LEU A 45 -3.58 -13.31 -2.29
CA LEU A 45 -3.07 -13.82 -3.55
C LEU A 45 -3.76 -13.08 -4.69
N HIS A 46 -2.96 -12.56 -5.62
CA HIS A 46 -3.45 -11.81 -6.77
C HIS A 46 -3.10 -12.55 -8.06
N ARG A 47 -4.09 -12.77 -8.91
CA ARG A 47 -3.89 -13.21 -10.29
C ARG A 47 -4.27 -12.08 -11.22
N MET A 48 -3.28 -11.65 -12.02
CA MET A 48 -3.41 -10.53 -12.94
C MET A 48 -3.27 -11.03 -14.38
N GLU A 49 -4.15 -10.56 -15.27
CA GLU A 49 -4.08 -10.83 -16.70
C GLU A 49 -4.38 -9.53 -17.46
N ALA A 50 -3.67 -9.28 -18.55
CA ALA A 50 -3.92 -8.15 -19.43
C ALA A 50 -4.00 -8.61 -20.89
N GLY A 51 -4.99 -8.12 -21.61
CA GLY A 51 -5.07 -8.21 -23.06
C GLY A 51 -4.39 -7.02 -23.70
N LEU A 52 -3.52 -7.27 -24.68
CA LEU A 52 -2.88 -6.24 -25.49
C LEU A 52 -3.34 -6.36 -26.93
N ASP A 53 -3.79 -5.27 -27.52
CA ASP A 53 -4.22 -5.22 -28.93
C ASP A 53 -3.73 -3.93 -29.59
N GLY A 54 -3.16 -4.03 -30.77
CA GLY A 54 -2.65 -2.89 -31.52
C GLY A 54 -1.64 -2.01 -30.75
N GLY A 55 -0.87 -2.60 -29.81
CA GLY A 55 0.08 -1.83 -28.97
C GLY A 55 -0.57 -1.08 -27.81
N ALA A 56 -1.82 -1.39 -27.46
CA ALA A 56 -2.58 -0.77 -26.37
C ALA A 56 -3.14 -1.82 -25.40
N LEU A 57 -3.41 -1.40 -24.16
CA LEU A 57 -4.13 -2.19 -23.18
C LEU A 57 -5.60 -2.29 -23.55
N SER A 58 -6.10 -3.49 -23.84
CA SER A 58 -7.47 -3.76 -24.27
C SER A 58 -8.32 -4.47 -23.23
N ALA A 59 -7.72 -5.20 -22.31
CA ALA A 59 -8.43 -5.90 -21.24
C ALA A 59 -7.56 -5.99 -19.98
N TRP A 60 -8.22 -6.05 -18.83
CA TRP A 60 -7.59 -6.21 -17.52
C TRP A 60 -8.45 -7.10 -16.63
N LEU A 61 -7.82 -8.11 -16.07
CA LEU A 61 -8.42 -8.98 -15.07
C LEU A 61 -7.58 -8.93 -13.80
N HIS A 62 -8.24 -8.64 -12.66
CA HIS A 62 -7.63 -8.70 -11.35
C HIS A 62 -8.45 -9.62 -10.44
N ARG A 63 -7.93 -10.78 -10.13
CA ARG A 63 -8.51 -11.73 -9.17
C ARG A 63 -7.78 -11.62 -7.86
N VAL A 64 -8.54 -11.45 -6.78
CA VAL A 64 -8.02 -11.38 -5.41
C VAL A 64 -8.58 -12.55 -4.60
N ALA A 65 -7.71 -13.30 -3.94
CA ALA A 65 -8.10 -14.28 -2.93
C ALA A 65 -7.48 -13.88 -1.59
N ALA A 66 -8.31 -13.58 -0.60
CA ALA A 66 -7.89 -13.13 0.72
C ALA A 66 -8.95 -13.44 1.78
N PRO A 67 -8.57 -13.60 3.07
CA PRO A 67 -9.53 -13.56 4.17
C PRO A 67 -10.14 -12.17 4.30
N SER A 68 -11.43 -12.09 4.64
CA SER A 68 -12.14 -10.84 4.82
C SER A 68 -12.02 -10.32 6.25
N ILE A 69 -11.47 -9.12 6.42
CA ILE A 69 -11.47 -8.41 7.70
C ILE A 69 -12.89 -8.04 8.08
N ALA A 70 -13.67 -7.49 7.15
CA ALA A 70 -15.04 -7.05 7.41
C ALA A 70 -15.95 -8.21 7.87
N LEU A 71 -15.82 -9.41 7.29
CA LEU A 71 -16.54 -10.60 7.77
C LEU A 71 -16.10 -11.03 9.17
N SER A 72 -14.80 -11.02 9.44
CA SER A 72 -14.26 -11.33 10.76
C SER A 72 -14.83 -10.42 11.84
N TRP A 73 -14.99 -9.12 11.54
CA TRP A 73 -15.49 -8.13 12.47
C TRP A 73 -17.01 -8.07 12.56
N SER A 74 -17.76 -8.51 11.56
CA SER A 74 -19.22 -8.57 11.53
C SER A 74 -19.80 -9.88 12.05
N ALA A 75 -18.99 -10.72 12.72
CA ALA A 75 -19.36 -12.06 13.14
C ALA A 75 -19.91 -12.93 11.99
N GLY A 76 -19.30 -12.84 10.82
CA GLY A 76 -19.67 -13.59 9.63
C GLY A 76 -20.89 -13.08 8.87
N LYS A 77 -21.46 -11.94 9.26
CA LYS A 77 -22.60 -11.35 8.53
C LYS A 77 -22.13 -10.69 7.26
N ARG A 78 -22.55 -11.20 6.11
CA ARG A 78 -22.31 -10.60 4.81
C ARG A 78 -23.17 -9.34 4.61
N SER A 79 -22.53 -8.27 4.13
CA SER A 79 -23.21 -7.04 3.70
C SER A 79 -22.96 -6.80 2.20
N PRO A 80 -23.81 -6.06 1.49
CA PRO A 80 -23.60 -5.75 0.08
C PRO A 80 -22.27 -5.03 -0.21
N GLY A 81 -21.79 -4.18 0.70
CA GLY A 81 -20.50 -3.47 0.56
C GLY A 81 -19.25 -4.26 0.92
N LEU A 82 -19.38 -5.55 1.29
CA LEU A 82 -18.25 -6.34 1.73
C LEU A 82 -17.19 -6.54 0.65
N ILE A 83 -17.63 -6.87 -0.58
CA ILE A 83 -16.72 -7.11 -1.72
C ILE A 83 -15.98 -5.82 -2.05
N HIS A 84 -16.67 -4.70 -2.00
CA HIS A 84 -16.07 -3.38 -2.22
C HIS A 84 -14.98 -3.08 -1.19
N ALA A 85 -15.23 -3.33 0.09
CA ALA A 85 -14.22 -3.11 1.13
C ALA A 85 -12.93 -3.91 0.86
N GLU A 86 -13.05 -5.20 0.51
CA GLU A 86 -11.90 -6.07 0.27
C GLU A 86 -11.23 -5.81 -1.09
N ALA A 87 -11.94 -5.23 -2.05
CA ALA A 87 -11.44 -4.91 -3.39
C ALA A 87 -10.94 -3.46 -3.54
N ASN A 88 -10.96 -2.66 -2.45
CA ASN A 88 -10.44 -1.30 -2.46
C ASN A 88 -8.98 -1.25 -2.98
N GLY A 89 -8.69 -0.39 -3.93
CA GLY A 89 -7.42 -0.35 -4.66
C GLY A 89 -7.36 -1.26 -5.89
N ALA A 90 -8.31 -2.20 -6.06
CA ALA A 90 -8.43 -3.04 -7.26
C ALA A 90 -9.60 -2.61 -8.14
N GLU A 91 -10.79 -2.41 -7.58
CA GLU A 91 -11.98 -2.04 -8.36
C GLU A 91 -12.06 -0.55 -8.71
N ASP A 92 -11.44 0.30 -7.91
CA ASP A 92 -11.24 1.73 -8.19
C ASP A 92 -10.11 1.98 -9.20
N MET A 93 -10.01 1.13 -10.22
CA MET A 93 -8.99 1.13 -11.27
C MET A 93 -8.99 2.45 -12.05
N PRO A 94 -8.01 3.35 -11.87
CA PRO A 94 -8.04 4.67 -12.49
C PRO A 94 -7.61 4.66 -13.96
N TYR A 95 -6.97 3.58 -14.39
CA TYR A 95 -6.42 3.42 -15.73
C TYR A 95 -7.49 2.89 -16.68
N ARG A 96 -7.78 3.67 -17.71
CA ARG A 96 -8.80 3.31 -18.69
C ARG A 96 -8.44 2.04 -19.44
N THR A 97 -9.32 1.04 -19.36
CA THR A 97 -9.27 -0.16 -20.17
C THR A 97 -10.66 -0.49 -20.67
N PRO A 98 -10.84 -0.90 -21.95
CA PRO A 98 -12.15 -1.20 -22.52
C PRO A 98 -12.88 -2.34 -21.80
N ASN A 99 -12.12 -3.33 -21.33
CA ASN A 99 -12.66 -4.51 -20.67
C ASN A 99 -11.98 -4.66 -19.30
N LEU A 100 -12.71 -4.39 -18.22
CA LEU A 100 -12.25 -4.51 -16.85
C LEU A 100 -13.05 -5.58 -16.13
N ALA A 101 -12.36 -6.51 -15.47
CA ALA A 101 -12.96 -7.44 -14.52
C ALA A 101 -12.14 -7.48 -13.24
N VAL A 102 -12.82 -7.34 -12.10
CA VAL A 102 -12.26 -7.53 -10.77
C VAL A 102 -13.07 -8.58 -10.06
N GLU A 103 -12.41 -9.61 -9.55
CA GLU A 103 -13.05 -10.74 -8.88
C GLU A 103 -12.42 -10.93 -7.49
N TYR A 104 -13.24 -11.15 -6.48
CA TYR A 104 -12.81 -11.45 -5.12
C TYR A 104 -13.29 -12.85 -4.70
N ALA A 105 -12.38 -13.63 -4.13
CA ALA A 105 -12.67 -14.91 -3.52
C ALA A 105 -12.25 -14.89 -2.04
N GLU A 106 -13.22 -15.09 -1.16
CA GLU A 106 -12.92 -15.22 0.25
C GLU A 106 -12.14 -16.51 0.53
N SER A 107 -11.04 -16.39 1.27
CA SER A 107 -10.24 -17.50 1.76
C SER A 107 -10.32 -17.53 3.29
N PRO A 108 -11.03 -18.50 3.90
CA PRO A 108 -11.17 -18.54 5.35
C PRO A 108 -9.83 -18.62 6.07
N CYS A 109 -9.73 -17.94 7.21
CA CYS A 109 -8.54 -17.86 8.03
C CYS A 109 -8.91 -17.99 9.52
N HIS A 110 -8.06 -18.66 10.30
CA HIS A 110 -8.23 -18.80 11.75
C HIS A 110 -7.47 -17.74 12.56
N VAL A 111 -6.72 -16.88 11.86
CA VAL A 111 -5.96 -15.80 12.49
C VAL A 111 -6.91 -14.62 12.77
N PRO A 112 -6.85 -13.99 13.95
CA PRO A 112 -7.58 -12.75 14.21
C PRO A 112 -7.17 -11.68 13.20
N LEU A 113 -8.14 -11.12 12.48
CA LEU A 113 -7.89 -10.15 11.42
C LEU A 113 -8.21 -8.73 11.85
N GLY A 114 -7.41 -7.77 11.39
CA GLY A 114 -7.64 -6.35 11.63
C GLY A 114 -7.00 -5.47 10.57
N TRP A 115 -7.47 -4.22 10.53
CA TRP A 115 -6.99 -3.24 9.58
C TRP A 115 -5.60 -2.71 9.98
N TRP A 116 -4.67 -2.81 9.07
CA TRP A 116 -3.38 -2.15 9.15
C TRP A 116 -3.41 -0.86 8.31
N ARG A 117 -2.50 0.07 8.55
CA ARG A 117 -2.43 1.37 7.88
C ARG A 117 -2.42 1.25 6.36
N GLY A 118 -3.43 1.78 5.69
CA GLY A 118 -3.63 1.69 4.24
C GLY A 118 -4.53 0.55 3.81
N ILE A 119 -5.03 -0.23 4.77
CA ILE A 119 -6.04 -1.29 4.61
C ILE A 119 -5.81 -2.17 3.37
N GLU A 120 -6.87 -2.63 2.73
CA GLU A 120 -6.86 -3.51 1.54
C GLU A 120 -6.24 -2.84 0.32
N ALA A 121 -6.18 -1.50 0.29
CA ALA A 121 -5.49 -0.77 -0.76
C ALA A 121 -3.99 -1.11 -0.83
N VAL A 122 -3.34 -1.52 0.27
CA VAL A 122 -1.90 -1.84 0.26
C VAL A 122 -1.59 -3.01 -0.67
N PRO A 123 -2.16 -4.21 -0.50
CA PRO A 123 -1.89 -5.34 -1.39
C PRO A 123 -2.50 -5.15 -2.79
N ASN A 124 -3.67 -4.52 -2.90
CA ASN A 124 -4.34 -4.34 -4.19
C ASN A 124 -3.59 -3.34 -5.09
N VAL A 125 -3.15 -2.22 -4.55
CA VAL A 125 -2.33 -1.22 -5.28
C VAL A 125 -0.94 -1.79 -5.60
N PHE A 126 -0.34 -2.58 -4.68
CA PHE A 126 0.90 -3.29 -4.98
C PHE A 126 0.75 -4.16 -6.23
N ALA A 127 -0.26 -5.01 -6.28
CA ALA A 127 -0.51 -5.88 -7.43
C ALA A 127 -0.78 -5.06 -8.70
N ARG A 128 -1.66 -4.06 -8.63
CA ARG A 128 -2.04 -3.20 -9.75
C ARG A 128 -0.86 -2.43 -10.33
N GLU A 129 -0.11 -1.73 -9.50
CA GLU A 129 0.96 -0.84 -9.95
C GLU A 129 2.19 -1.61 -10.45
N CYS A 130 2.51 -2.76 -9.84
CA CYS A 130 3.57 -3.63 -10.35
C CYS A 130 3.17 -4.29 -11.67
N PHE A 131 1.94 -4.77 -11.80
CA PHE A 131 1.49 -5.39 -13.03
C PHE A 131 1.33 -4.39 -14.19
N LEU A 132 0.90 -3.15 -13.90
CA LEU A 132 0.88 -2.10 -14.93
C LEU A 132 2.29 -1.76 -15.44
N ASP A 133 3.29 -1.84 -14.59
CA ASP A 133 4.68 -1.68 -14.99
C ASP A 133 5.17 -2.86 -15.86
N GLU A 134 4.66 -4.07 -15.63
CA GLU A 134 4.89 -5.22 -16.52
C GLU A 134 4.22 -5.00 -17.89
N VAL A 135 3.00 -4.45 -17.91
CA VAL A 135 2.30 -4.08 -19.15
C VAL A 135 3.09 -3.03 -19.92
N ALA A 136 3.62 -2.01 -19.24
CA ALA A 136 4.48 -1.00 -19.87
C ALA A 136 5.70 -1.63 -20.55
N GLY A 137 6.36 -2.55 -19.85
CA GLY A 137 7.49 -3.32 -20.42
C GLY A 137 7.10 -4.17 -21.62
N ALA A 138 5.95 -4.84 -21.58
CA ALA A 138 5.44 -5.64 -22.70
C ALA A 138 5.06 -4.80 -23.92
N LEU A 139 4.63 -3.56 -23.72
CA LEU A 139 4.32 -2.60 -24.77
C LEU A 139 5.55 -1.83 -25.24
N GLY A 140 6.71 -1.97 -24.59
CA GLY A 140 7.90 -1.15 -24.88
C GLY A 140 7.70 0.33 -24.59
N GLN A 141 6.82 0.68 -23.64
CA GLN A 141 6.47 2.04 -23.28
C GLN A 141 7.10 2.45 -21.95
N ASP A 142 7.37 3.74 -21.80
CA ASP A 142 7.78 4.31 -20.51
C ASP A 142 6.64 4.16 -19.47
N PRO A 143 6.94 3.67 -18.24
CA PRO A 143 5.92 3.43 -17.22
C PRO A 143 5.12 4.68 -16.80
N LEU A 144 5.74 5.86 -16.81
CA LEU A 144 5.04 7.12 -16.52
C LEU A 144 4.15 7.52 -17.70
N ALA A 145 4.68 7.44 -18.92
CA ALA A 145 3.94 7.80 -20.13
C ALA A 145 2.69 6.93 -20.31
N LEU A 146 2.80 5.61 -20.07
CA LEU A 146 1.67 4.69 -20.10
C LEU A 146 0.60 5.09 -19.06
N ARG A 147 0.99 5.36 -17.81
CA ARG A 147 0.06 5.77 -16.75
C ARG A 147 -0.69 7.04 -17.13
N LEU A 148 0.01 8.07 -17.57
CA LEU A 148 -0.61 9.33 -17.97
C LEU A 148 -1.54 9.16 -19.18
N ALA A 149 -1.16 8.35 -20.17
CA ALA A 149 -2.01 8.04 -21.33
C ALA A 149 -3.30 7.31 -20.92
N LEU A 150 -3.21 6.35 -19.99
CA LEU A 150 -4.37 5.59 -19.49
C LEU A 150 -5.27 6.40 -18.55
N LEU A 151 -4.74 7.34 -17.78
CA LEU A 151 -5.54 8.29 -17.01
C LEU A 151 -6.36 9.20 -17.94
N GLY A 152 -5.76 9.61 -19.06
CA GLY A 152 -6.40 10.42 -20.09
C GLY A 152 -6.67 11.86 -19.66
N ALA A 153 -7.72 12.47 -20.23
CA ALA A 153 -8.07 13.86 -19.92
C ALA A 153 -8.58 13.99 -18.47
N SER A 154 -8.31 15.16 -17.88
CA SER A 154 -8.80 15.50 -16.54
C SER A 154 -10.32 15.39 -16.48
N ARG A 155 -10.82 14.58 -15.56
CA ARG A 155 -12.24 14.40 -15.25
C ARG A 155 -12.40 13.69 -13.91
N VAL A 156 -13.58 13.84 -13.31
CA VAL A 156 -14.01 12.96 -12.23
C VAL A 156 -14.64 11.71 -12.85
N ALA A 157 -14.16 10.55 -12.44
CA ALA A 157 -14.68 9.24 -12.85
C ALA A 157 -15.30 8.52 -11.66
N GLU A 158 -16.41 7.81 -11.91
CA GLU A 158 -16.96 6.87 -10.94
C GLU A 158 -16.26 5.52 -11.14
N LEU A 159 -15.52 5.08 -10.13
CA LEU A 159 -14.69 3.87 -10.15
C LEU A 159 -15.03 3.02 -8.92
N GLY A 160 -15.69 1.87 -9.15
CA GLY A 160 -16.34 1.17 -8.04
C GLY A 160 -17.37 2.06 -7.35
N GLU A 161 -17.27 2.21 -6.05
CA GLU A 161 -18.13 3.13 -5.27
C GLU A 161 -17.49 4.52 -5.08
N GLU A 162 -16.31 4.76 -5.63
CA GLU A 162 -15.53 5.97 -5.39
C GLU A 162 -15.63 6.97 -6.55
N LYS A 163 -15.58 8.27 -6.20
CA LYS A 163 -15.45 9.36 -7.17
C LYS A 163 -14.00 9.82 -7.21
N VAL A 164 -13.31 9.48 -8.27
CA VAL A 164 -11.86 9.76 -8.42
C VAL A 164 -11.65 10.89 -9.43
N ASP A 165 -10.96 11.94 -9.00
CA ASP A 165 -10.48 13.00 -9.89
C ASP A 165 -9.17 12.58 -10.55
N LEU A 166 -9.26 12.14 -11.81
CA LEU A 166 -8.13 11.66 -12.60
C LEU A 166 -7.14 12.78 -12.93
N GLY A 167 -7.59 14.03 -12.93
CA GLY A 167 -6.72 15.20 -13.13
C GLY A 167 -5.80 15.41 -11.92
N ARG A 168 -6.33 15.29 -10.69
CA ARG A 168 -5.53 15.37 -9.46
C ARG A 168 -4.54 14.20 -9.36
N LEU A 169 -4.95 12.99 -9.74
CA LEU A 169 -4.04 11.83 -9.78
C LEU A 169 -2.92 12.03 -10.81
N ALA A 170 -3.22 12.50 -12.01
CA ALA A 170 -2.22 12.80 -13.03
C ALA A 170 -1.27 13.93 -12.60
N ALA A 171 -1.78 14.93 -11.85
CA ALA A 171 -0.98 16.03 -11.34
C ALA A 171 0.05 15.57 -10.30
N VAL A 172 -0.33 14.75 -9.31
CA VAL A 172 0.63 14.20 -8.34
C VAL A 172 1.64 13.27 -9.01
N LEU A 173 1.21 12.47 -10.00
CA LEU A 173 2.08 11.58 -10.76
C LEU A 173 3.15 12.38 -11.53
N SER A 174 2.72 13.42 -12.25
CA SER A 174 3.60 14.29 -13.01
C SER A 174 4.56 15.08 -12.10
N LEU A 175 4.07 15.57 -10.97
CA LEU A 175 4.87 16.30 -10.00
C LEU A 175 5.97 15.43 -9.38
N ALA A 176 5.62 14.22 -8.92
CA ALA A 176 6.58 13.28 -8.34
C ALA A 176 7.67 12.92 -9.38
N ALA A 177 7.28 12.65 -10.61
CA ALA A 177 8.19 12.33 -11.71
C ALA A 177 9.13 13.50 -12.02
N ALA A 178 8.62 14.73 -12.14
CA ALA A 178 9.42 15.93 -12.40
C ALA A 178 10.43 16.20 -11.27
N LYS A 179 10.02 16.04 -10.00
CA LYS A 179 10.87 16.25 -8.82
C LYS A 179 11.91 15.15 -8.61
N ALA A 180 11.65 13.97 -9.16
CA ALA A 180 12.58 12.85 -9.17
C ALA A 180 13.48 12.82 -10.39
N ASP A 181 13.43 13.82 -11.27
CA ASP A 181 14.16 13.87 -12.56
C ASP A 181 13.94 12.57 -13.37
N TRP A 182 12.66 12.15 -13.54
CA TRP A 182 12.29 10.95 -14.27
C TRP A 182 12.90 10.95 -15.67
N GLY A 183 13.55 9.84 -16.05
CA GLY A 183 14.25 9.72 -17.34
C GLY A 183 15.72 10.15 -17.28
N SER A 184 16.20 10.82 -16.24
CA SER A 184 17.63 11.10 -16.08
C SER A 184 18.42 9.82 -15.82
N PRO A 185 19.66 9.69 -16.30
CA PRO A 185 20.48 8.50 -16.10
C PRO A 185 20.80 8.28 -14.63
N LEU A 186 20.88 7.02 -14.23
CA LEU A 186 21.28 6.57 -12.90
C LEU A 186 22.61 5.81 -12.96
N PRO A 187 23.34 5.71 -11.85
CA PRO A 187 24.51 4.86 -11.77
C PRO A 187 24.19 3.39 -12.10
N LYS A 188 25.18 2.64 -12.58
CA LYS A 188 25.02 1.22 -12.88
C LYS A 188 24.54 0.45 -11.62
N GLY A 189 23.57 -0.43 -11.79
CA GLY A 189 22.96 -1.20 -10.69
C GLY A 189 21.90 -0.43 -9.89
N HIS A 190 21.61 0.82 -10.28
CA HIS A 190 20.49 1.58 -9.73
C HIS A 190 19.28 1.52 -10.65
N GLY A 191 18.10 1.70 -10.08
CA GLY A 191 16.84 1.78 -10.81
C GLY A 191 15.89 2.79 -10.18
N ARG A 192 14.98 3.29 -11.00
CA ARG A 192 13.91 4.20 -10.59
C ARG A 192 12.58 3.58 -10.95
N GLY A 193 11.63 3.63 -10.03
CA GLY A 193 10.27 3.09 -10.22
C GLY A 193 9.23 4.05 -9.70
N ILE A 194 8.05 4.00 -10.29
CA ILE A 194 6.94 4.90 -10.01
C ILE A 194 5.67 4.12 -9.70
N ALA A 195 4.86 4.66 -8.79
CA ALA A 195 3.52 4.17 -8.48
C ALA A 195 2.64 5.31 -7.94
N CYS A 196 1.32 5.16 -8.04
CA CYS A 196 0.37 6.11 -7.48
C CYS A 196 -0.88 5.44 -6.92
N CYS A 197 -1.60 6.20 -6.09
CA CYS A 197 -2.86 5.78 -5.48
C CYS A 197 -3.80 6.98 -5.36
N ALA A 198 -5.06 6.79 -5.76
CA ALA A 198 -6.19 7.63 -5.36
C ALA A 198 -6.86 6.90 -4.19
N TYR A 199 -6.57 7.32 -2.96
CA TYR A 199 -7.05 6.63 -1.77
C TYR A 199 -8.48 7.08 -1.45
N GLU A 200 -9.42 6.16 -1.54
CA GLU A 200 -10.87 6.40 -1.33
C GLU A 200 -11.40 7.61 -2.13
N GLY A 201 -10.88 7.84 -3.34
CA GLY A 201 -11.26 8.97 -4.17
C GLY A 201 -11.00 10.36 -3.57
N ARG A 202 -10.36 10.46 -2.42
CA ARG A 202 -10.24 11.70 -1.62
C ARG A 202 -8.84 12.28 -1.60
N SER A 203 -7.82 11.44 -1.38
CA SER A 203 -6.41 11.86 -1.34
C SER A 203 -5.60 11.16 -2.40
N TYR A 204 -4.71 11.88 -3.04
CA TYR A 204 -3.93 11.42 -4.19
C TYR A 204 -2.46 11.45 -3.84
N VAL A 205 -1.76 10.35 -4.04
CA VAL A 205 -0.32 10.25 -3.77
C VAL A 205 0.38 9.52 -4.89
N ALA A 206 1.49 10.07 -5.36
CA ALA A 206 2.42 9.41 -6.24
C ALA A 206 3.81 9.39 -5.63
N GLN A 207 4.55 8.32 -5.88
CA GLN A 207 5.90 8.14 -5.38
C GLN A 207 6.82 7.65 -6.47
N VAL A 208 8.05 8.18 -6.48
CA VAL A 208 9.17 7.69 -7.27
C VAL A 208 10.25 7.24 -6.29
N ALA A 209 10.63 5.97 -6.37
CA ALA A 209 11.72 5.41 -5.57
C ALA A 209 12.98 5.22 -6.39
N GLU A 210 14.14 5.49 -5.79
CA GLU A 210 15.47 5.18 -6.34
C GLU A 210 16.12 4.12 -5.47
N VAL A 211 16.53 3.02 -6.10
CA VAL A 211 17.09 1.87 -5.39
C VAL A 211 18.37 1.37 -6.04
N SER A 212 19.14 0.60 -5.29
CA SER A 212 20.16 -0.31 -5.84
C SER A 212 20.00 -1.70 -5.25
N VAL A 213 20.41 -2.70 -6.02
CA VAL A 213 20.49 -4.10 -5.56
C VAL A 213 21.91 -4.55 -5.80
N ASP A 214 22.58 -4.99 -4.75
CA ASP A 214 23.97 -5.48 -4.85
C ASP A 214 24.04 -6.91 -5.40
N ALA A 215 25.26 -7.40 -5.60
CA ALA A 215 25.50 -8.75 -6.13
C ALA A 215 25.01 -9.86 -5.18
N ALA A 216 24.86 -9.57 -3.89
CA ALA A 216 24.31 -10.50 -2.89
C ALA A 216 22.76 -10.45 -2.85
N GLY A 217 22.13 -9.57 -3.65
CA GLY A 217 20.69 -9.38 -3.69
C GLY A 217 20.17 -8.46 -2.57
N ALA A 218 21.03 -7.74 -1.85
CA ALA A 218 20.60 -6.81 -0.82
C ALA A 218 20.04 -5.54 -1.47
N LEU A 219 18.81 -5.19 -1.12
CA LEU A 219 18.10 -4.00 -1.57
C LEU A 219 18.46 -2.81 -0.68
N LYS A 220 18.82 -1.70 -1.32
CA LYS A 220 18.96 -0.41 -0.66
C LYS A 220 18.05 0.63 -1.34
N VAL A 221 17.14 1.21 -0.59
CA VAL A 221 16.34 2.35 -1.02
C VAL A 221 17.11 3.62 -0.67
N HIS A 222 17.47 4.41 -1.68
CA HIS A 222 18.29 5.62 -1.49
C HIS A 222 17.44 6.86 -1.30
N ARG A 223 16.38 6.98 -2.12
CA ARG A 223 15.55 8.17 -2.20
C ARG A 223 14.11 7.78 -2.51
N VAL A 224 13.14 8.49 -1.90
CA VAL A 224 11.74 8.45 -2.31
C VAL A 224 11.25 9.88 -2.45
N VAL A 225 10.78 10.22 -3.65
CA VAL A 225 10.13 11.49 -3.93
C VAL A 225 8.63 11.25 -3.97
N ALA A 226 7.90 11.94 -3.11
CA ALA A 226 6.45 11.82 -3.01
C ALA A 226 5.77 13.15 -3.36
N ALA A 227 4.72 13.09 -4.17
CA ALA A 227 3.79 14.19 -4.36
C ALA A 227 2.43 13.79 -3.78
N ALA A 228 1.79 14.69 -3.03
CA ALA A 228 0.53 14.43 -2.37
C ALA A 228 -0.45 15.59 -2.54
N ASP A 229 -1.71 15.28 -2.83
CA ASP A 229 -2.83 16.19 -2.87
C ASP A 229 -3.92 15.70 -1.90
N CYS A 230 -4.12 16.43 -0.82
CA CYS A 230 -5.14 16.17 0.20
C CYS A 230 -6.15 17.32 0.30
N GLY A 231 -6.34 18.09 -0.75
CA GLY A 231 -7.10 19.34 -0.69
C GLY A 231 -6.31 20.44 0.03
N LEU A 232 -7.02 21.32 0.72
CA LEU A 232 -6.39 22.39 1.48
C LEU A 232 -5.49 21.82 2.59
N VAL A 233 -4.22 22.15 2.52
CA VAL A 233 -3.23 21.75 3.53
C VAL A 233 -3.32 22.68 4.74
N VAL A 234 -3.95 22.21 5.82
CA VAL A 234 -4.15 23.00 7.04
C VAL A 234 -2.85 23.16 7.83
N ASN A 235 -2.05 22.09 7.94
CA ASN A 235 -0.75 22.09 8.62
C ASN A 235 0.29 21.40 7.73
N PRO A 236 1.13 22.14 6.99
CA PRO A 236 2.12 21.58 6.09
C PRO A 236 3.13 20.65 6.79
N THR A 237 3.61 21.01 7.99
CA THR A 237 4.57 20.18 8.73
C THR A 237 3.95 18.84 9.13
N GLY A 238 2.72 18.85 9.63
CA GLY A 238 1.99 17.62 9.96
C GLY A 238 1.70 16.78 8.72
N ALA A 239 1.32 17.40 7.61
CA ALA A 239 1.06 16.71 6.34
C ALA A 239 2.33 16.04 5.81
N ILE A 240 3.48 16.74 5.79
CA ILE A 240 4.78 16.17 5.39
C ILE A 240 5.13 14.97 6.29
N GLY A 241 5.04 15.13 7.61
CA GLY A 241 5.34 14.07 8.56
C GLY A 241 4.45 12.83 8.38
N GLN A 242 3.18 12.99 7.98
CA GLN A 242 2.29 11.87 7.65
C GLN A 242 2.75 11.13 6.38
N VAL A 243 3.18 11.86 5.35
CA VAL A 243 3.69 11.24 4.11
C VAL A 243 5.00 10.49 4.38
N GLU A 244 5.96 11.13 5.07
CA GLU A 244 7.22 10.49 5.47
C GLU A 244 6.99 9.22 6.29
N SER A 245 6.12 9.31 7.30
CA SER A 245 5.73 8.17 8.12
C SER A 245 5.08 7.05 7.31
N GLY A 246 4.17 7.37 6.39
CA GLY A 246 3.51 6.39 5.52
C GLY A 246 4.51 5.62 4.65
N ILE A 247 5.51 6.32 4.10
CA ILE A 247 6.58 5.70 3.32
C ILE A 247 7.41 4.74 4.20
N ILE A 248 7.81 5.15 5.40
CA ILE A 248 8.56 4.28 6.32
C ILE A 248 7.75 3.05 6.73
N TRP A 249 6.43 3.19 6.91
CA TRP A 249 5.55 2.05 7.20
C TRP A 249 5.46 1.10 6.01
N GLY A 250 5.25 1.61 4.80
CA GLY A 250 5.24 0.81 3.58
C GLY A 250 6.56 0.06 3.36
N LEU A 251 7.71 0.73 3.58
CA LEU A 251 9.02 0.10 3.51
C LEU A 251 9.21 -0.98 4.59
N SER A 252 8.67 -0.77 5.80
CA SER A 252 8.73 -1.80 6.85
C SER A 252 7.95 -3.05 6.45
N ALA A 253 6.76 -2.88 5.88
CA ALA A 253 5.94 -3.99 5.39
C ALA A 253 6.58 -4.75 4.22
N LEU A 254 7.49 -4.12 3.47
CA LEU A 254 8.26 -4.80 2.42
C LEU A 254 9.15 -5.91 2.98
N TYR A 255 9.66 -5.78 4.21
CA TYR A 255 10.65 -6.68 4.78
C TYR A 255 10.10 -7.63 5.85
N THR A 256 8.93 -7.35 6.40
CA THR A 256 8.44 -8.05 7.58
C THR A 256 7.04 -8.64 7.38
N GLN A 257 6.82 -9.76 8.04
CA GLN A 257 5.51 -10.40 8.18
C GLN A 257 5.42 -11.06 9.55
N VAL A 258 4.20 -11.25 10.03
CA VAL A 258 3.92 -12.14 11.16
C VAL A 258 3.88 -13.57 10.64
N THR A 259 4.54 -14.49 11.34
CA THR A 259 4.54 -15.92 11.04
C THR A 259 3.95 -16.72 12.20
N PHE A 260 3.37 -17.87 11.89
CA PHE A 260 2.69 -18.72 12.84
C PHE A 260 3.35 -20.11 12.88
N LYS A 261 3.60 -20.61 14.08
CA LYS A 261 4.09 -21.96 14.32
C LYS A 261 3.25 -22.60 15.43
N GLU A 262 2.72 -23.78 15.15
CA GLU A 262 1.92 -24.55 16.12
C GLU A 262 0.77 -23.73 16.75
N GLY A 263 0.12 -22.88 15.94
CA GLY A 263 -1.00 -22.03 16.35
C GLY A 263 -0.60 -20.78 17.15
N ARG A 264 0.68 -20.45 17.22
CA ARG A 264 1.20 -19.25 17.93
C ARG A 264 1.97 -18.34 16.98
N VAL A 265 1.92 -17.05 17.24
CA VAL A 265 2.77 -16.06 16.58
C VAL A 265 4.20 -16.26 17.03
N GLU A 266 5.13 -16.34 16.07
CA GLU A 266 6.56 -16.54 16.38
C GLU A 266 7.23 -15.24 16.86
N GLN A 267 6.81 -14.09 16.32
CA GLN A 267 7.37 -12.79 16.68
C GLN A 267 6.88 -12.35 18.06
N SER A 268 7.78 -11.79 18.87
CA SER A 268 7.49 -11.37 20.24
C SER A 268 7.99 -9.96 20.57
N ALA A 269 8.88 -9.42 19.74
CA ALA A 269 9.49 -8.11 19.96
C ALA A 269 9.86 -7.45 18.62
N TYR A 270 10.27 -6.17 18.67
CA TYR A 270 10.80 -5.47 17.48
C TYR A 270 12.20 -5.97 17.05
N SER A 271 12.81 -6.87 17.78
CA SER A 271 14.04 -7.56 17.37
C SER A 271 13.76 -8.64 16.32
N ASP A 272 12.62 -9.31 16.41
CA ASP A 272 12.18 -10.38 15.51
C ASP A 272 11.02 -9.96 14.58
N PHE A 273 10.51 -8.74 14.79
CA PHE A 273 9.65 -8.01 13.86
C PHE A 273 10.27 -6.65 13.52
N PRO A 274 11.38 -6.62 12.76
CA PRO A 274 12.12 -5.39 12.51
C PRO A 274 11.33 -4.42 11.63
N VAL A 275 11.34 -3.15 12.04
CA VAL A 275 10.86 -2.01 11.25
C VAL A 275 12.03 -1.22 10.70
N VAL A 276 11.82 -0.44 9.65
CA VAL A 276 12.85 0.43 9.11
C VAL A 276 13.29 1.45 10.17
N ARG A 277 14.59 1.43 10.48
CA ARG A 277 15.22 2.32 11.46
C ARG A 277 15.89 3.51 10.76
N MET A 278 16.23 4.55 11.50
CA MET A 278 16.87 5.77 10.99
C MET A 278 18.06 5.49 10.07
N ALA A 279 18.92 4.52 10.41
CA ALA A 279 20.09 4.16 9.60
C ALA A 279 19.74 3.52 8.25
N GLY A 280 18.56 2.91 8.12
CA GLY A 280 18.05 2.29 6.89
C GLY A 280 17.01 3.12 6.16
N ALA A 281 16.61 4.27 6.72
CA ALA A 281 15.62 5.13 6.09
C ALA A 281 16.21 5.82 4.85
N PRO A 282 15.47 5.87 3.73
CA PRO A 282 15.88 6.64 2.56
C PRO A 282 15.79 8.15 2.81
N ARG A 283 16.41 8.94 1.94
CA ARG A 283 16.06 10.36 1.84
C ARG A 283 14.63 10.46 1.28
N ILE A 284 13.75 11.12 2.02
CA ILE A 284 12.36 11.33 1.60
C ILE A 284 12.17 12.81 1.26
N GLU A 285 11.57 13.09 0.12
CA GLU A 285 11.23 14.42 -0.35
C GLU A 285 9.73 14.48 -0.60
N VAL A 286 9.03 15.37 0.09
CA VAL A 286 7.56 15.50 0.00
C VAL A 286 7.18 16.82 -0.66
N HIS A 287 6.36 16.73 -1.70
CA HIS A 287 5.81 17.87 -2.44
C HIS A 287 4.30 17.88 -2.30
N LEU A 288 3.77 18.83 -1.53
CA LEU A 288 2.33 19.00 -1.38
C LEU A 288 1.78 19.86 -2.52
N VAL A 289 0.72 19.39 -3.17
CA VAL A 289 0.03 20.15 -4.23
C VAL A 289 -0.79 21.25 -3.58
N PRO A 290 -0.60 22.52 -3.95
CA PRO A 290 -1.50 23.59 -3.51
C PRO A 290 -2.91 23.36 -4.03
N SER A 291 -3.88 23.27 -3.13
CA SER A 291 -5.28 23.00 -3.46
C SER A 291 -6.23 23.84 -2.59
N ARG A 292 -7.42 24.12 -3.10
CA ARG A 292 -8.55 24.73 -2.37
C ARG A 292 -9.70 23.75 -2.15
N GLU A 293 -9.52 22.50 -2.56
CA GLU A 293 -10.49 21.45 -2.33
C GLU A 293 -10.66 21.16 -0.82
N THR A 294 -11.75 20.52 -0.47
CA THR A 294 -12.00 20.12 0.93
C THR A 294 -10.83 19.33 1.50
N PRO A 295 -10.33 19.68 2.70
CA PRO A 295 -9.24 18.95 3.34
C PRO A 295 -9.58 17.48 3.52
N THR A 296 -8.62 16.60 3.22
CA THR A 296 -8.71 15.16 3.42
C THR A 296 -7.49 14.65 4.21
N GLY A 297 -7.47 13.36 4.56
CA GLY A 297 -6.42 12.77 5.38
C GLY A 297 -5.18 12.38 4.56
N LEU A 298 -4.00 12.43 5.19
CA LEU A 298 -2.73 11.88 4.69
C LEU A 298 -2.17 10.78 5.61
N GLY A 299 -3.01 10.24 6.51
CA GLY A 299 -2.60 9.17 7.41
C GLY A 299 -2.25 7.88 6.66
N GLU A 300 -3.09 7.43 5.77
CA GLU A 300 -2.99 6.16 5.06
C GLU A 300 -2.55 6.28 3.60
N PRO A 301 -2.97 7.31 2.83
CA PRO A 301 -2.73 7.38 1.38
C PRO A 301 -1.28 7.19 0.92
N PRO A 302 -0.24 7.56 1.69
CA PRO A 302 1.15 7.36 1.25
C PRO A 302 1.63 5.90 1.32
N VAL A 303 0.93 5.01 2.04
CA VAL A 303 1.38 3.62 2.26
C VAL A 303 1.26 2.76 1.01
N PRO A 304 0.09 2.69 0.33
CA PRO A 304 -0.11 1.79 -0.81
C PRO A 304 0.88 1.95 -1.96
N PRO A 305 1.28 3.16 -2.41
CA PRO A 305 2.19 3.30 -3.54
C PRO A 305 3.66 3.03 -3.20
N THR A 306 4.04 2.90 -1.92
CA THR A 306 5.45 2.75 -1.51
C THR A 306 6.07 1.44 -2.00
N ILE A 307 5.44 0.32 -1.73
CA ILE A 307 5.96 -1.00 -2.12
C ILE A 307 6.10 -1.12 -3.64
N PRO A 308 5.07 -0.81 -4.44
CA PRO A 308 5.18 -0.95 -5.88
C PRO A 308 6.19 0.05 -6.49
N ALA A 309 6.32 1.28 -5.99
CA ALA A 309 7.36 2.19 -6.46
C ALA A 309 8.76 1.60 -6.27
N VAL A 310 9.03 1.01 -5.09
CA VAL A 310 10.31 0.35 -4.80
C VAL A 310 10.53 -0.88 -5.68
N LEU A 311 9.52 -1.74 -5.85
CA LEU A 311 9.69 -2.98 -6.61
C LEU A 311 9.75 -2.75 -8.12
N ASN A 312 9.11 -1.72 -8.65
CA ASN A 312 9.29 -1.26 -10.03
C ASN A 312 10.72 -0.71 -10.23
N ALA A 313 11.28 -0.02 -9.23
CA ALA A 313 12.68 0.41 -9.24
C ALA A 313 13.66 -0.78 -9.19
N VAL A 314 13.35 -1.82 -8.43
CA VAL A 314 14.12 -3.07 -8.41
C VAL A 314 14.14 -3.72 -9.79
N PHE A 315 12.99 -3.77 -10.47
CA PHE A 315 12.95 -4.27 -11.85
C PHE A 315 13.81 -3.43 -12.79
N ALA A 316 13.73 -2.11 -12.72
CA ALA A 316 14.55 -1.21 -13.53
C ALA A 316 16.06 -1.41 -13.27
N ALA A 317 16.45 -1.72 -12.02
CA ALA A 317 17.85 -1.96 -11.66
C ALA A 317 18.37 -3.34 -12.09
N THR A 318 17.51 -4.37 -12.11
CA THR A 318 17.94 -5.78 -12.15
C THR A 318 17.33 -6.61 -13.27
N GLY A 319 16.27 -6.15 -13.90
CA GLY A 319 15.45 -6.90 -14.85
C GLY A 319 14.56 -7.99 -14.19
N ARG A 320 14.48 -8.05 -12.87
CA ARG A 320 13.76 -9.11 -12.13
C ARG A 320 12.49 -8.58 -11.48
N ARG A 321 11.35 -9.18 -11.79
CA ARG A 321 10.06 -8.88 -11.16
C ARG A 321 9.92 -9.58 -9.82
N VAL A 322 9.50 -8.84 -8.80
CA VAL A 322 9.20 -9.35 -7.46
C VAL A 322 7.68 -9.39 -7.31
N ARG A 323 7.14 -10.59 -7.13
CA ARG A 323 5.70 -10.85 -7.03
C ARG A 323 5.30 -11.50 -5.70
N LYS A 324 6.26 -11.65 -4.77
CA LYS A 324 6.03 -12.25 -3.46
C LYS A 324 6.69 -11.40 -2.38
N LEU A 325 5.95 -11.13 -1.33
CA LEU A 325 6.42 -10.45 -0.12
C LEU A 325 6.44 -11.44 1.05
N PRO A 326 7.23 -11.19 2.09
CA PRO A 326 8.20 -10.10 2.19
C PRO A 326 9.39 -10.25 1.24
N TRP A 327 10.13 -9.16 1.05
CA TRP A 327 11.38 -9.19 0.28
C TRP A 327 12.36 -10.18 0.88
N ALA A 328 12.83 -11.09 0.10
CA ALA A 328 13.95 -11.97 0.44
C ALA A 328 15.08 -11.72 -0.56
N PRO A 329 16.34 -11.60 -0.09
CA PRO A 329 17.50 -11.53 -0.98
C PRO A 329 17.45 -12.71 -1.95
N VAL A 330 17.53 -12.42 -3.24
CA VAL A 330 17.53 -13.48 -4.22
C VAL A 330 18.92 -14.05 -4.28
N LYS A 331 19.10 -15.25 -3.72
CA LYS A 331 20.31 -16.03 -3.94
C LYS A 331 20.45 -16.25 -5.44
N SER A 332 21.59 -15.81 -5.96
CA SER A 332 22.04 -15.98 -7.36
C SER A 332 22.08 -17.43 -7.76
#